data_17cec33b623d11401305096a8d6a7266
#
_entry.id   17cec33b623d11401305096a8d6a7266
#
_cell.length_a   1.000
_cell.length_b   1.000
_cell.length_c   1.000
_cell.angle_alpha   90.00
_cell.angle_beta   90.00
_cell.angle_gamma   90.00
#
_symmetry.space_group_name_H-M   'P 1'
#
loop_
_entity.id
_entity.type
_entity.pdbx_description
1 polymer ?
#
loop_
_entity_poly.entity_id
_entity_poly.type
_entity_poly.pdbx_seq_one_letter_code
_entity_poly.pdbx_strand_id
1 'polypeptide(L)'
;MERIYLDDVWVMQDCSTGICYRSKVPGSVVKTLLEHNVMQHPYVRMNEKKWLSKLNGDFCFYREFEVEEKFLNLAHIELVCFGIDTLADIYINGQLIKQVNNMHRTWKIYCRDYLICGKNEIKIYFYSPLIYLENYVPQNEPDIGFKAEGAISGHQHIRKAHSMFGWDWGIQLPDSGIWRKVEIQAYQSAKLGCAFVKQNHEKHYVKLSICVPVIRYDQKDDRKLFVRVEIKEPNGSNIVLEKEASNGNNYFDVFIENPQLW
;
A
#
# COMPACT_ATOMS: atom_id res chain seq x y z
N MET A 1 20.26 -1.17 -0.16
CA MET A 1 18.90 -1.28 -0.72
C MET A 1 18.87 -0.53 -2.04
N GLU A 2 18.48 -1.22 -3.11
CA GLU A 2 18.26 -0.63 -4.44
C GLU A 2 16.76 -0.55 -4.75
N ARG A 3 16.36 0.34 -5.67
CA ARG A 3 14.95 0.55 -6.00
C ARG A 3 14.75 0.79 -7.49
N ILE A 4 13.62 0.25 -8.00
CA ILE A 4 13.04 0.61 -9.29
C ILE A 4 11.70 1.29 -9.00
N TYR A 5 11.56 2.56 -9.38
CA TYR A 5 10.32 3.31 -9.18
C TYR A 5 9.35 3.03 -10.32
N LEU A 6 8.13 2.67 -9.98
CA LEU A 6 7.06 2.38 -10.94
C LEU A 6 5.96 3.47 -10.93
N ASP A 7 6.24 4.62 -10.34
CA ASP A 7 5.35 5.79 -10.38
C ASP A 7 5.33 6.43 -11.77
N ASP A 8 4.42 7.40 -11.99
CA ASP A 8 4.23 8.21 -13.19
C ASP A 8 3.36 7.54 -14.26
N VAL A 9 3.84 7.26 -15.47
CA VAL A 9 3.00 6.87 -16.61
C VAL A 9 2.67 5.39 -16.60
N TRP A 10 1.37 5.11 -16.61
CA TRP A 10 0.77 3.79 -16.80
C TRP A 10 -0.28 3.86 -17.92
N VAL A 11 -0.73 2.72 -18.36
CA VAL A 11 -1.92 2.59 -19.19
C VAL A 11 -3.03 2.03 -18.33
N MET A 12 -4.19 2.71 -18.31
CA MET A 12 -5.42 2.21 -17.72
C MET A 12 -6.34 1.72 -18.84
N GLN A 13 -6.82 0.50 -18.74
CA GLN A 13 -7.81 -0.07 -19.63
C GLN A 13 -9.16 -0.20 -18.93
N ASP A 14 -10.21 0.27 -19.56
CA ASP A 14 -11.57 -0.04 -19.21
C ASP A 14 -11.91 -1.44 -19.77
N CYS A 15 -12.08 -2.42 -18.89
CA CYS A 15 -12.26 -3.81 -19.30
C CYS A 15 -13.60 -4.05 -20.00
N SER A 16 -14.61 -3.19 -19.80
CA SER A 16 -15.91 -3.31 -20.43
C SER A 16 -15.91 -2.89 -21.90
N THR A 17 -15.07 -1.91 -22.25
CA THR A 17 -14.99 -1.34 -23.60
C THR A 17 -13.72 -1.70 -24.36
N GLY A 18 -12.68 -2.15 -23.64
CA GLY A 18 -11.34 -2.38 -24.16
C GLY A 18 -10.56 -1.10 -24.44
N ILE A 19 -11.12 0.08 -24.17
CA ILE A 19 -10.47 1.38 -24.43
C ILE A 19 -9.35 1.62 -23.41
N CYS A 20 -8.20 2.05 -23.91
CA CYS A 20 -7.03 2.35 -23.12
C CYS A 20 -6.81 3.86 -22.98
N TYR A 21 -6.39 4.28 -21.81
CA TYR A 21 -6.11 5.67 -21.46
C TYR A 21 -4.72 5.79 -20.84
N ARG A 22 -3.99 6.85 -21.18
CA ARG A 22 -2.78 7.18 -20.44
C ARG A 22 -3.16 7.63 -19.03
N SER A 23 -2.63 6.98 -18.01
CA SER A 23 -2.92 7.27 -16.62
C SER A 23 -1.66 7.66 -15.87
N LYS A 24 -1.80 8.43 -14.81
CA LYS A 24 -0.72 8.80 -13.90
C LYS A 24 -0.86 8.05 -12.58
N VAL A 25 0.22 7.44 -12.11
CA VAL A 25 0.31 6.78 -10.79
C VAL A 25 1.26 7.58 -9.89
N PRO A 26 0.89 7.95 -8.67
CA PRO A 26 -0.40 7.70 -8.00
C PRO A 26 -1.61 8.35 -8.69
N GLY A 27 -2.69 7.57 -8.78
CA GLY A 27 -3.92 7.99 -9.43
C GLY A 27 -5.06 6.99 -9.27
N SER A 28 -6.12 7.24 -10.03
CA SER A 28 -7.33 6.44 -9.96
C SER A 28 -8.10 6.42 -11.28
N VAL A 29 -9.11 5.56 -11.37
CA VAL A 29 -10.01 5.45 -12.52
C VAL A 29 -10.75 6.77 -12.75
N VAL A 30 -11.38 7.33 -11.71
CA VAL A 30 -12.12 8.59 -11.82
C VAL A 30 -11.22 9.71 -12.30
N LYS A 31 -10.04 9.86 -11.70
CA LYS A 31 -9.07 10.89 -12.11
C LYS A 31 -8.68 10.74 -13.58
N THR A 32 -8.36 9.52 -14.00
CA THR A 32 -7.96 9.25 -15.39
C THR A 32 -9.06 9.59 -16.39
N LEU A 33 -10.31 9.16 -16.12
CA LEU A 33 -11.44 9.42 -17.01
C LEU A 33 -11.80 10.92 -17.08
N LEU A 34 -11.60 11.65 -15.97
CA LEU A 34 -11.76 13.12 -15.95
C LEU A 34 -10.69 13.83 -16.78
N GLU A 35 -9.42 13.46 -16.62
CA GLU A 35 -8.30 14.03 -17.37
C GLU A 35 -8.43 13.83 -18.88
N HIS A 36 -9.07 12.73 -19.30
CA HIS A 36 -9.35 12.44 -20.70
C HIS A 36 -10.71 12.97 -21.20
N ASN A 37 -11.46 13.72 -20.37
CA ASN A 37 -12.78 14.27 -20.68
C ASN A 37 -13.82 13.19 -21.11
N VAL A 38 -13.64 11.96 -20.65
CA VAL A 38 -14.58 10.84 -20.92
C VAL A 38 -15.86 11.01 -20.13
N MET A 39 -15.76 11.56 -18.93
CA MET A 39 -16.86 11.80 -18.01
C MET A 39 -16.83 13.26 -17.52
N GLN A 40 -18.00 13.85 -17.32
CA GLN A 40 -18.12 15.17 -16.68
C GLN A 40 -17.89 15.04 -15.18
N HIS A 41 -17.49 16.15 -14.54
CA HIS A 41 -17.20 16.20 -13.11
C HIS A 41 -18.34 15.61 -12.26
N PRO A 42 -18.07 14.69 -11.32
CA PRO A 42 -19.11 13.96 -10.60
C PRO A 42 -20.01 14.83 -9.74
N TYR A 43 -19.49 15.92 -9.18
CA TYR A 43 -20.23 16.86 -8.31
C TYR A 43 -21.15 17.82 -9.07
N VAL A 44 -21.29 17.68 -10.38
CA VAL A 44 -22.17 18.55 -11.17
C VAL A 44 -23.49 17.84 -11.43
N ARG A 45 -24.59 18.42 -10.92
CA ARG A 45 -25.97 17.90 -11.10
C ARG A 45 -26.09 16.41 -10.72
N MET A 46 -26.58 15.60 -11.64
CA MET A 46 -26.85 14.15 -11.46
C MET A 46 -25.73 13.26 -12.06
N ASN A 47 -24.54 13.82 -12.29
CA ASN A 47 -23.45 13.05 -12.89
C ASN A 47 -23.00 11.87 -12.02
N GLU A 48 -23.18 11.93 -10.73
CA GLU A 48 -22.94 10.83 -9.79
C GLU A 48 -23.55 9.52 -10.27
N LYS A 49 -24.79 9.52 -10.72
CA LYS A 49 -25.48 8.32 -11.25
C LYS A 49 -24.78 7.74 -12.46
N LYS A 50 -24.25 8.59 -13.35
CA LYS A 50 -23.46 8.15 -14.51
C LYS A 50 -22.15 7.55 -14.09
N TRP A 51 -21.50 8.13 -13.07
CA TRP A 51 -20.28 7.60 -12.49
C TRP A 51 -20.49 6.25 -11.83
N LEU A 52 -21.54 6.05 -11.06
CA LEU A 52 -21.87 4.76 -10.46
C LEU A 52 -22.04 3.67 -11.54
N SER A 53 -22.75 3.97 -12.63
CA SER A 53 -22.87 3.05 -13.76
C SER A 53 -21.50 2.72 -14.39
N LYS A 54 -20.60 3.70 -14.51
CA LYS A 54 -19.27 3.52 -15.07
C LYS A 54 -18.35 2.71 -14.14
N LEU A 55 -18.42 2.97 -12.85
CA LEU A 55 -17.62 2.30 -11.83
C LEU A 55 -18.14 0.89 -11.48
N ASN A 56 -19.28 0.51 -12.04
CA ASN A 56 -19.79 -0.86 -11.97
C ASN A 56 -19.13 -1.78 -13.01
N GLY A 57 -17.87 -1.55 -13.30
CA GLY A 57 -17.04 -2.33 -14.23
C GLY A 57 -15.63 -2.49 -13.70
N ASP A 58 -14.90 -3.43 -14.28
CA ASP A 58 -13.52 -3.71 -13.93
C ASP A 58 -12.56 -2.83 -14.74
N PHE A 59 -11.39 -2.56 -14.16
CA PHE A 59 -10.34 -1.78 -14.79
C PHE A 59 -8.99 -2.45 -14.63
N CYS A 60 -8.09 -2.23 -15.58
CA CYS A 60 -6.75 -2.78 -15.56
C CYS A 60 -5.74 -1.67 -15.73
N PHE A 61 -4.72 -1.65 -14.86
CA PHE A 61 -3.56 -0.78 -14.99
C PHE A 61 -2.37 -1.63 -15.35
N TYR A 62 -1.59 -1.23 -16.35
CA TYR A 62 -0.36 -1.94 -16.73
C TYR A 62 0.75 -0.98 -17.16
N ARG A 63 1.97 -1.44 -16.98
CA ARG A 63 3.18 -0.71 -17.29
C ARG A 63 4.33 -1.67 -17.59
N GLU A 64 5.18 -1.30 -18.57
CA GLU A 64 6.46 -1.93 -18.81
C GLU A 64 7.58 -1.24 -18.03
N PHE A 65 8.59 -2.00 -17.63
CA PHE A 65 9.76 -1.51 -16.93
C PHE A 65 10.97 -2.42 -17.19
N GLU A 66 12.18 -1.87 -17.01
CA GLU A 66 13.43 -2.58 -17.22
C GLU A 66 14.04 -3.03 -15.90
N VAL A 67 14.64 -4.23 -15.90
CA VAL A 67 15.38 -4.79 -14.77
C VAL A 67 16.78 -5.20 -15.25
N GLU A 68 17.82 -4.66 -14.61
CA GLU A 68 19.20 -5.01 -14.91
C GLU A 68 19.60 -6.32 -14.18
N GLU A 69 20.52 -7.07 -14.78
CA GLU A 69 21.02 -8.33 -14.21
C GLU A 69 21.61 -8.15 -12.80
N LYS A 70 22.34 -7.03 -12.57
CA LYS A 70 22.89 -6.74 -11.23
C LYS A 70 21.81 -6.62 -10.14
N PHE A 71 20.61 -6.13 -10.50
CA PHE A 71 19.48 -6.02 -9.59
C PHE A 71 18.90 -7.41 -9.25
N LEU A 72 18.80 -8.31 -10.23
CA LEU A 72 18.35 -9.69 -10.04
C LEU A 72 19.31 -10.53 -9.19
N ASN A 73 20.57 -10.15 -9.10
CA ASN A 73 21.57 -10.84 -8.29
C ASN A 73 21.49 -10.48 -6.79
N LEU A 74 20.62 -9.55 -6.40
CA LEU A 74 20.41 -9.22 -5.00
C LEU A 74 19.63 -10.34 -4.28
N ALA A 75 19.89 -10.53 -3.00
CA ALA A 75 19.42 -11.68 -2.23
C ALA A 75 17.89 -11.73 -2.04
N HIS A 76 17.24 -10.56 -1.98
CA HIS A 76 15.77 -10.46 -1.82
C HIS A 76 15.22 -9.30 -2.64
N ILE A 77 14.16 -9.58 -3.41
CA ILE A 77 13.48 -8.58 -4.24
C ILE A 77 11.99 -8.65 -3.97
N GLU A 78 11.40 -7.51 -3.62
CA GLU A 78 9.97 -7.40 -3.34
C GLU A 78 9.32 -6.22 -4.09
N LEU A 79 8.12 -6.44 -4.60
CA LEU A 79 7.22 -5.39 -5.05
C LEU A 79 6.56 -4.76 -3.83
N VAL A 80 6.62 -3.44 -3.71
CA VAL A 80 5.99 -2.68 -2.63
C VAL A 80 4.92 -1.77 -3.21
N CYS A 81 3.66 -2.11 -2.94
CA CYS A 81 2.51 -1.28 -3.29
C CYS A 81 2.03 -0.57 -2.02
N PHE A 82 2.24 0.73 -1.94
CA PHE A 82 1.90 1.51 -0.74
C PHE A 82 0.39 1.77 -0.60
N GLY A 83 -0.37 1.61 -1.69
CA GLY A 83 -1.82 1.76 -1.67
C GLY A 83 -2.48 1.28 -2.95
N ILE A 84 -3.19 0.16 -2.86
CA ILE A 84 -4.04 -0.41 -3.91
C ILE A 84 -5.49 -0.34 -3.43
N ASP A 85 -6.35 0.34 -4.16
CA ASP A 85 -7.75 0.55 -3.82
C ASP A 85 -8.65 -0.16 -4.81
N THR A 86 -9.19 -1.31 -4.47
CA THR A 86 -9.15 -2.09 -3.23
C THR A 86 -8.97 -3.57 -3.54
N LEU A 87 -9.91 -4.13 -4.35
CA LEU A 87 -9.92 -5.55 -4.74
C LEU A 87 -9.15 -5.67 -6.05
N ALA A 88 -8.00 -6.33 -5.99
CA ALA A 88 -7.19 -6.44 -7.20
C ALA A 88 -6.32 -7.69 -7.23
N ASP A 89 -6.02 -8.12 -8.45
CA ASP A 89 -5.03 -9.13 -8.77
C ASP A 89 -3.79 -8.47 -9.37
N ILE A 90 -2.62 -8.79 -8.82
CA ILE A 90 -1.33 -8.24 -9.24
C ILE A 90 -0.57 -9.30 -10.02
N TYR A 91 -0.12 -8.95 -11.23
CA TYR A 91 0.62 -9.83 -12.12
C TYR A 91 1.98 -9.21 -12.47
N ILE A 92 2.99 -10.06 -12.62
CA ILE A 92 4.27 -9.73 -13.26
C ILE A 92 4.48 -10.73 -14.40
N ASN A 93 4.79 -10.23 -15.59
CA ASN A 93 5.02 -11.02 -16.79
C ASN A 93 3.91 -12.05 -17.05
N GLY A 94 2.64 -11.65 -16.83
CA GLY A 94 1.45 -12.49 -17.03
C GLY A 94 1.17 -13.49 -15.90
N GLN A 95 2.05 -13.62 -14.90
CA GLN A 95 1.87 -14.52 -13.77
C GLN A 95 1.24 -13.81 -12.58
N LEU A 96 0.17 -14.37 -11.99
CA LEU A 96 -0.47 -13.87 -10.78
C LEU A 96 0.48 -14.02 -9.59
N ILE A 97 0.87 -12.91 -8.97
CA ILE A 97 1.77 -12.91 -7.81
C ILE A 97 1.05 -12.65 -6.49
N LYS A 98 -0.08 -11.94 -6.52
CA LYS A 98 -0.86 -11.63 -5.31
C LYS A 98 -2.27 -11.18 -5.62
N GLN A 99 -3.22 -11.61 -4.79
CA GLN A 99 -4.55 -11.03 -4.66
C GLN A 99 -4.60 -10.11 -3.44
N VAL A 100 -5.18 -8.92 -3.60
CA VAL A 100 -5.24 -7.88 -2.57
C VAL A 100 -6.68 -7.39 -2.39
N ASN A 101 -7.01 -7.00 -1.15
CA ASN A 101 -8.38 -6.65 -0.77
C ASN A 101 -8.48 -5.55 0.31
N ASN A 102 -7.45 -4.74 0.47
CA ASN A 102 -7.41 -3.73 1.53
C ASN A 102 -6.61 -2.50 1.07
N MET A 103 -7.29 -1.35 0.92
CA MET A 103 -6.65 -0.12 0.48
C MET A 103 -5.74 0.53 1.52
N HIS A 104 -5.94 0.24 2.81
CA HIS A 104 -5.20 0.85 3.91
C HIS A 104 -3.87 0.15 4.20
N ARG A 105 -3.60 -0.95 3.52
CA ARG A 105 -2.42 -1.78 3.74
C ARG A 105 -1.34 -1.51 2.69
N THR A 106 -0.08 -1.41 3.13
CA THR A 106 1.07 -1.55 2.23
C THR A 106 1.30 -3.03 1.95
N TRP A 107 1.27 -3.40 0.69
CA TRP A 107 1.52 -4.76 0.23
C TRP A 107 2.99 -4.92 -0.14
N LYS A 108 3.68 -5.86 0.51
CA LYS A 108 5.06 -6.25 0.22
C LYS A 108 5.03 -7.68 -0.28
N ILE A 109 5.44 -7.89 -1.51
CA ILE A 109 5.24 -9.13 -2.24
C ILE A 109 6.59 -9.57 -2.80
N TYR A 110 7.10 -10.73 -2.37
CA TYR A 110 8.29 -11.30 -2.99
C TYR A 110 8.04 -11.53 -4.47
N CYS A 111 8.94 -11.04 -5.34
CA CYS A 111 8.71 -11.06 -6.77
C CYS A 111 9.93 -11.46 -7.61
N ARG A 112 11.07 -11.81 -6.99
CA ARG A 112 12.30 -12.14 -7.72
C ARG A 112 12.09 -13.20 -8.80
N ASP A 113 11.35 -14.27 -8.50
CA ASP A 113 11.17 -15.43 -9.37
C ASP A 113 10.27 -15.15 -10.58
N TYR A 114 9.62 -13.99 -10.60
CA TYR A 114 8.75 -13.53 -11.67
C TYR A 114 9.41 -12.49 -12.57
N LEU A 115 10.61 -12.00 -12.19
CA LEU A 115 11.36 -10.99 -12.95
C LEU A 115 12.38 -11.63 -13.89
N ILE A 116 12.57 -11.02 -15.05
CA ILE A 116 13.60 -11.36 -16.02
C ILE A 116 14.55 -10.18 -16.25
N CYS A 117 15.75 -10.44 -16.71
CA CYS A 117 16.66 -9.39 -17.17
C CYS A 117 16.08 -8.72 -18.41
N GLY A 118 16.13 -7.38 -18.46
CA GLY A 118 15.55 -6.58 -19.52
C GLY A 118 14.09 -6.22 -19.24
N LYS A 119 13.24 -6.28 -20.25
CA LYS A 119 11.87 -5.79 -20.25
C LYS A 119 10.92 -6.71 -19.46
N ASN A 120 10.20 -6.11 -18.52
CA ASN A 120 9.16 -6.74 -17.72
C ASN A 120 7.86 -5.96 -17.81
N GLU A 121 6.73 -6.61 -17.53
CA GLU A 121 5.43 -5.98 -17.40
C GLU A 121 4.86 -6.19 -15.99
N ILE A 122 4.29 -5.16 -15.41
CA ILE A 122 3.40 -5.24 -14.27
C ILE A 122 1.97 -4.91 -14.69
N LYS A 123 1.02 -5.74 -14.25
CA LYS A 123 -0.41 -5.53 -14.47
C LYS A 123 -1.16 -5.66 -13.15
N ILE A 124 -2.07 -4.70 -12.87
CA ILE A 124 -2.95 -4.71 -11.71
C ILE A 124 -4.38 -4.64 -12.23
N TYR A 125 -5.12 -5.72 -12.03
CA TYR A 125 -6.52 -5.86 -12.43
C TYR A 125 -7.42 -5.55 -11.25
N PHE A 126 -8.24 -4.53 -11.36
CA PHE A 126 -9.17 -4.07 -10.32
C PHE A 126 -10.57 -4.58 -10.59
N TYR A 127 -11.13 -5.27 -9.61
CA TYR A 127 -12.52 -5.69 -9.61
C TYR A 127 -13.43 -4.57 -9.12
N SER A 128 -14.64 -4.49 -9.69
CA SER A 128 -15.63 -3.52 -9.25
C SER A 128 -16.02 -3.73 -7.79
N PRO A 129 -15.85 -2.72 -6.91
CA PRO A 129 -16.34 -2.81 -5.55
C PRO A 129 -17.87 -2.90 -5.48
N LEU A 130 -18.59 -2.38 -6.46
CA LEU A 130 -20.06 -2.44 -6.53
C LEU A 130 -20.54 -3.86 -6.80
N ILE A 131 -20.00 -4.52 -7.84
CA ILE A 131 -20.31 -5.93 -8.14
C ILE A 131 -19.96 -6.83 -6.95
N TYR A 132 -18.83 -6.57 -6.30
CA TYR A 132 -18.45 -7.33 -5.11
C TYR A 132 -19.50 -7.21 -4.00
N LEU A 133 -19.95 -6.00 -3.69
CA LEU A 133 -20.94 -5.76 -2.64
C LEU A 133 -22.33 -6.32 -2.97
N GLU A 134 -22.75 -6.25 -4.22
CA GLU A 134 -24.01 -6.83 -4.69
C GLU A 134 -24.07 -8.36 -4.49
N ASN A 135 -22.92 -9.03 -4.65
CA ASN A 135 -22.79 -10.48 -4.51
C ASN A 135 -22.31 -10.95 -3.14
N TYR A 136 -22.01 -10.02 -2.22
CA TYR A 136 -21.49 -10.36 -0.92
C TYR A 136 -22.59 -10.92 -0.02
N VAL A 137 -22.39 -12.17 0.43
CA VAL A 137 -23.24 -12.83 1.42
C VAL A 137 -22.49 -12.91 2.73
N PRO A 138 -22.95 -12.21 3.81
CA PRO A 138 -22.31 -12.30 5.12
C PRO A 138 -22.29 -13.74 5.63
N GLN A 139 -21.11 -14.27 5.94
CA GLN A 139 -20.96 -15.59 6.55
C GLN A 139 -20.65 -15.41 8.04
N ASN A 140 -21.64 -15.62 8.90
CA ASN A 140 -21.49 -15.60 10.36
C ASN A 140 -20.85 -14.33 10.95
N GLU A 141 -20.92 -13.21 10.24
CA GLU A 141 -20.43 -11.93 10.75
C GLU A 141 -21.51 -11.32 11.64
N PRO A 142 -21.12 -10.72 12.78
CA PRO A 142 -22.08 -9.95 13.57
C PRO A 142 -22.65 -8.83 12.70
N ASP A 143 -23.95 -8.67 12.70
CA ASP A 143 -24.59 -7.48 12.12
C ASP A 143 -24.02 -6.25 12.82
N ILE A 144 -23.09 -5.58 12.16
CA ILE A 144 -22.43 -4.38 12.71
C ILE A 144 -23.42 -3.22 12.85
N GLY A 145 -24.68 -3.43 12.41
CA GLY A 145 -25.84 -2.58 12.71
C GLY A 145 -25.78 -1.16 12.14
N PHE A 146 -24.61 -0.74 11.63
CA PHE A 146 -24.42 0.61 11.12
C PHE A 146 -24.73 0.69 9.63
N LYS A 147 -25.90 1.23 9.31
CA LYS A 147 -26.27 1.62 7.94
C LYS A 147 -26.24 3.13 7.86
N ALA A 148 -25.23 3.69 7.20
CA ALA A 148 -25.24 5.11 6.88
C ALA A 148 -26.40 5.40 5.91
N GLU A 149 -27.25 6.36 6.25
CA GLU A 149 -28.32 6.78 5.37
C GLU A 149 -27.74 7.33 4.07
N GLY A 150 -28.27 6.93 2.92
CA GLY A 150 -27.77 7.33 1.60
C GLY A 150 -26.46 6.65 1.17
N ALA A 151 -25.87 5.77 1.97
CA ALA A 151 -24.70 5.02 1.55
C ALA A 151 -25.08 3.73 0.80
N ILE A 152 -24.14 3.28 -0.07
CA ILE A 152 -24.27 2.00 -0.78
C ILE A 152 -24.27 0.87 0.25
N SER A 153 -25.28 -0.02 0.14
CA SER A 153 -25.43 -1.16 1.07
C SER A 153 -24.23 -2.09 1.01
N GLY A 154 -23.86 -2.66 2.15
CA GLY A 154 -22.76 -3.62 2.26
C GLY A 154 -21.35 -2.99 2.34
N HIS A 155 -21.22 -1.67 2.24
CA HIS A 155 -19.91 -0.97 2.23
C HIS A 155 -19.06 -1.27 3.49
N GLN A 156 -19.65 -1.67 4.60
CA GLN A 156 -18.97 -2.06 5.84
C GLN A 156 -18.16 -3.38 5.69
N HIS A 157 -18.44 -4.17 4.66
CA HIS A 157 -17.78 -5.47 4.42
C HIS A 157 -16.56 -5.40 3.48
N ILE A 158 -16.17 -4.20 3.06
CA ILE A 158 -14.98 -3.98 2.22
C ILE A 158 -13.97 -3.09 2.95
N ARG A 159 -12.68 -3.40 2.85
CA ARG A 159 -11.58 -2.62 3.44
C ARG A 159 -11.19 -1.43 2.55
N LYS A 160 -12.16 -0.54 2.34
CA LYS A 160 -12.08 0.66 1.52
C LYS A 160 -12.57 1.86 2.35
N ALA A 161 -12.16 3.08 1.99
CA ALA A 161 -12.64 4.28 2.65
C ALA A 161 -14.17 4.38 2.52
N HIS A 162 -14.87 4.22 3.62
CA HIS A 162 -16.34 4.17 3.63
C HIS A 162 -16.98 5.47 3.14
N SER A 163 -16.30 6.61 3.29
CA SER A 163 -16.74 7.89 2.72
C SER A 163 -16.96 7.91 1.21
N MET A 164 -16.35 6.96 0.48
CA MET A 164 -16.54 6.83 -0.97
C MET A 164 -17.90 6.23 -1.35
N PHE A 165 -18.59 5.61 -0.42
CA PHE A 165 -19.88 4.95 -0.66
C PHE A 165 -21.09 5.84 -0.42
N GLY A 166 -20.86 7.10 -0.08
CA GLY A 166 -21.90 8.08 0.15
C GLY A 166 -22.35 8.20 1.60
N TRP A 167 -23.20 9.19 1.81
CA TRP A 167 -23.96 9.48 3.02
C TRP A 167 -25.16 10.32 2.60
N ASP A 168 -26.03 10.74 3.51
CA ASP A 168 -27.14 11.64 3.20
C ASP A 168 -26.68 13.02 2.65
N TRP A 169 -25.46 13.44 3.00
CA TRP A 169 -24.81 14.66 2.46
C TRP A 169 -23.63 14.37 1.53
N GLY A 170 -23.26 13.13 1.30
CA GLY A 170 -22.02 12.75 0.61
C GLY A 170 -22.27 12.00 -0.69
N ILE A 171 -21.40 12.24 -1.66
CA ILE A 171 -21.46 11.58 -2.96
C ILE A 171 -21.10 10.10 -2.88
N GLN A 172 -21.75 9.28 -3.68
CA GLN A 172 -21.40 7.88 -3.93
C GLN A 172 -20.41 7.82 -5.10
N LEU A 173 -19.11 7.67 -4.79
CA LEU A 173 -18.04 7.59 -5.80
C LEU A 173 -16.99 6.56 -5.37
N PRO A 174 -17.30 5.25 -5.40
CA PRO A 174 -16.38 4.18 -5.01
C PRO A 174 -15.32 3.96 -6.09
N ASP A 175 -14.35 4.86 -6.16
CA ASP A 175 -13.25 4.86 -7.11
C ASP A 175 -12.33 3.64 -6.92
N SER A 176 -11.48 3.33 -7.89
CA SER A 176 -10.46 2.29 -7.81
C SER A 176 -9.16 2.79 -8.40
N GLY A 177 -8.02 2.26 -7.93
CA GLY A 177 -6.74 2.62 -8.53
C GLY A 177 -5.53 2.44 -7.63
N ILE A 178 -4.41 2.89 -8.14
CA ILE A 178 -3.11 2.88 -7.47
C ILE A 178 -2.91 4.26 -6.83
N TRP A 179 -3.44 4.45 -5.62
CA TRP A 179 -3.55 5.77 -5.01
C TRP A 179 -2.30 6.24 -4.25
N ARG A 180 -1.32 5.35 -4.10
CA ARG A 180 0.01 5.64 -3.55
C ARG A 180 1.10 5.04 -4.43
N LYS A 181 2.36 5.26 -4.05
CA LYS A 181 3.54 4.79 -4.76
C LYS A 181 3.57 3.28 -4.98
N VAL A 182 4.24 2.90 -6.07
CA VAL A 182 4.61 1.51 -6.36
C VAL A 182 6.10 1.47 -6.69
N GLU A 183 6.84 0.59 -6.07
CA GLU A 183 8.28 0.41 -6.33
C GLU A 183 8.71 -1.04 -6.14
N ILE A 184 9.79 -1.45 -6.80
CA ILE A 184 10.46 -2.70 -6.51
C ILE A 184 11.67 -2.37 -5.65
N GLN A 185 11.78 -3.01 -4.51
CA GLN A 185 12.89 -2.87 -3.56
C GLN A 185 13.73 -4.14 -3.56
N ALA A 186 15.05 -3.98 -3.57
CA ALA A 186 15.97 -5.09 -3.50
C ALA A 186 17.01 -4.90 -2.40
N TYR A 187 17.35 -6.00 -1.74
CA TYR A 187 18.22 -6.04 -0.58
C TYR A 187 19.29 -7.12 -0.75
N GLN A 188 20.53 -6.80 -0.38
CA GLN A 188 21.62 -7.77 -0.38
C GLN A 188 21.70 -8.51 0.96
N SER A 189 21.88 -7.80 2.05
CA SER A 189 22.23 -8.41 3.34
C SER A 189 21.05 -8.52 4.29
N ALA A 190 20.38 -7.40 4.54
CA ALA A 190 19.30 -7.34 5.52
C ALA A 190 18.37 -6.16 5.29
N LYS A 191 17.24 -6.20 6.00
CA LYS A 191 16.22 -5.16 6.05
C LYS A 191 15.78 -4.93 7.50
N LEU A 192 15.52 -3.67 7.86
CA LEU A 192 14.84 -3.34 9.10
C LEU A 192 13.33 -3.58 8.95
N GLY A 193 12.74 -4.23 9.95
CA GLY A 193 11.29 -4.26 10.13
C GLY A 193 10.77 -2.95 10.74
N CYS A 194 9.46 -2.90 11.01
CA CYS A 194 8.87 -1.76 11.71
C CYS A 194 9.33 -1.76 13.17
N ALA A 195 9.97 -0.68 13.61
CA ALA A 195 10.30 -0.50 15.01
C ALA A 195 9.02 -0.35 15.85
N PHE A 196 9.00 -0.99 17.01
CA PHE A 196 7.93 -0.85 17.99
C PHE A 196 8.48 -0.19 19.23
N VAL A 197 7.84 0.88 19.70
CA VAL A 197 8.24 1.64 20.89
C VAL A 197 7.12 1.59 21.91
N LYS A 198 7.41 0.97 23.07
CA LYS A 198 6.53 1.01 24.24
C LYS A 198 7.04 2.08 25.21
N GLN A 199 6.12 2.93 25.66
CA GLN A 199 6.39 3.98 26.63
C GLN A 199 5.77 3.60 27.98
N ASN A 200 6.58 3.65 29.05
CA ASN A 200 6.12 3.56 30.42
C ASN A 200 6.43 4.89 31.10
N HIS A 201 5.38 5.62 31.46
CA HIS A 201 5.46 6.92 32.09
C HIS A 201 5.50 6.76 33.63
N GLU A 202 6.57 7.29 34.22
CA GLU A 202 6.78 7.40 35.67
C GLU A 202 6.81 8.89 36.07
N LYS A 203 6.84 9.17 37.36
CA LYS A 203 6.71 10.56 37.87
C LYS A 203 7.82 11.50 37.35
N HIS A 204 9.05 11.00 37.17
CA HIS A 204 10.21 11.81 36.82
C HIS A 204 10.93 11.36 35.56
N TYR A 205 10.52 10.26 34.95
CA TYR A 205 11.11 9.74 33.74
C TYR A 205 10.09 8.98 32.89
N VAL A 206 10.43 8.80 31.61
CA VAL A 206 9.75 7.85 30.73
C VAL A 206 10.73 6.77 30.33
N LYS A 207 10.40 5.50 30.56
CA LYS A 207 11.14 4.38 30.02
C LYS A 207 10.61 4.06 28.60
N LEU A 208 11.49 4.10 27.61
CA LEU A 208 11.23 3.64 26.25
C LEU A 208 11.80 2.22 26.09
N SER A 209 10.94 1.25 25.81
CA SER A 209 11.36 -0.11 25.41
C SER A 209 11.16 -0.23 23.91
N ILE A 210 12.26 -0.31 23.17
CA ILE A 210 12.30 -0.24 21.71
C ILE A 210 12.66 -1.62 21.16
N CYS A 211 11.82 -2.15 20.28
CA CYS A 211 12.07 -3.39 19.55
C CYS A 211 12.28 -3.07 18.07
N VAL A 212 13.45 -3.42 17.53
CA VAL A 212 13.80 -3.24 16.12
C VAL A 212 14.03 -4.60 15.48
N PRO A 213 13.08 -5.10 14.67
CA PRO A 213 13.28 -6.34 13.94
C PRO A 213 14.30 -6.15 12.81
N VAL A 214 15.19 -7.13 12.66
CA VAL A 214 16.14 -7.25 11.54
C VAL A 214 15.85 -8.55 10.81
N ILE A 215 15.67 -8.48 9.50
CA ILE A 215 15.48 -9.63 8.64
C ILE A 215 16.74 -9.79 7.79
N ARG A 216 17.52 -10.82 8.03
CA ARG A 216 18.70 -11.17 7.21
C ARG A 216 18.27 -12.05 6.04
N TYR A 217 18.69 -11.68 4.84
CA TYR A 217 18.41 -12.41 3.61
C TYR A 217 19.56 -13.31 3.18
N ASP A 218 20.80 -12.88 3.39
CA ASP A 218 21.99 -13.67 3.10
C ASP A 218 22.57 -14.26 4.39
N GLN A 219 22.35 -15.55 4.60
CA GLN A 219 22.86 -16.28 5.77
C GLN A 219 24.36 -16.61 5.65
N LYS A 220 24.96 -16.48 4.46
CA LYS A 220 26.39 -16.70 4.22
C LYS A 220 27.20 -15.42 4.33
N ASP A 221 26.53 -14.29 4.50
CA ASP A 221 27.19 -12.99 4.68
C ASP A 221 27.68 -12.86 6.14
N ASP A 222 28.96 -13.09 6.36
CA ASP A 222 29.61 -13.00 7.66
C ASP A 222 29.83 -11.54 8.16
N ARG A 223 29.39 -10.55 7.37
CA ARG A 223 29.53 -9.16 7.77
C ARG A 223 28.73 -8.87 9.02
N LYS A 224 29.40 -8.21 9.97
CA LYS A 224 28.73 -7.68 11.15
C LYS A 224 27.83 -6.53 10.75
N LEU A 225 26.55 -6.66 11.09
CA LEU A 225 25.56 -5.61 10.94
C LEU A 225 25.29 -5.00 12.31
N PHE A 226 24.97 -3.71 12.34
CA PHE A 226 24.65 -3.00 13.57
C PHE A 226 23.28 -2.36 13.45
N VAL A 227 22.53 -2.37 14.56
CA VAL A 227 21.31 -1.56 14.70
C VAL A 227 21.66 -0.34 15.50
N ARG A 228 21.43 0.83 14.92
CA ARG A 228 21.56 2.13 15.56
C ARG A 228 20.18 2.74 15.77
N VAL A 229 19.89 3.13 17.00
CA VAL A 229 18.70 3.88 17.41
C VAL A 229 19.12 5.28 17.78
N GLU A 230 18.47 6.27 17.21
CA GLU A 230 18.71 7.68 17.49
C GLU A 230 17.39 8.33 17.96
N ILE A 231 17.42 8.93 19.13
CA ILE A 231 16.27 9.60 19.74
C ILE A 231 16.62 11.06 19.90
N LYS A 232 15.83 11.91 19.24
CA LYS A 232 15.96 13.38 19.34
C LYS A 232 14.91 13.91 20.29
N GLU A 233 15.38 14.59 21.33
CA GLU A 233 14.50 15.26 22.27
C GLU A 233 14.10 16.65 21.78
N PRO A 234 12.96 17.21 22.23
CA PRO A 234 12.51 18.54 21.83
C PRO A 234 13.50 19.67 22.18
N ASN A 235 14.30 19.49 23.23
CA ASN A 235 15.36 20.43 23.65
C ASN A 235 16.60 20.42 22.73
N GLY A 236 16.65 19.49 21.75
CA GLY A 236 17.76 19.33 20.81
C GLY A 236 18.83 18.32 21.25
N SER A 237 18.71 17.73 22.45
CA SER A 237 19.62 16.64 22.86
C SER A 237 19.35 15.38 22.03
N ASN A 238 20.36 14.54 21.91
CA ASN A 238 20.34 13.35 21.07
C ASN A 238 20.90 12.15 21.82
N ILE A 239 20.10 11.09 21.94
CA ILE A 239 20.51 9.82 22.53
C ILE A 239 20.76 8.84 21.41
N VAL A 240 21.96 8.27 21.36
CA VAL A 240 22.34 7.29 20.33
C VAL A 240 22.71 5.98 21.01
N LEU A 241 22.08 4.91 20.57
CA LEU A 241 22.37 3.55 21.00
C LEU A 241 22.73 2.73 19.78
N GLU A 242 23.74 1.89 19.89
CA GLU A 242 24.17 1.00 18.81
C GLU A 242 24.57 -0.36 19.38
N LYS A 243 24.20 -1.43 18.71
CA LYS A 243 24.66 -2.78 19.02
C LYS A 243 24.71 -3.67 17.79
N GLU A 244 25.49 -4.73 17.86
CA GLU A 244 25.51 -5.77 16.83
C GLU A 244 24.11 -6.36 16.63
N ALA A 245 23.67 -6.45 15.38
CA ALA A 245 22.33 -6.87 14.99
C ALA A 245 22.20 -8.39 15.02
N SER A 246 21.28 -8.91 15.79
CA SER A 246 20.79 -10.29 15.67
C SER A 246 19.70 -10.37 14.59
N ASN A 247 19.62 -11.49 13.89
CA ASN A 247 18.46 -11.78 13.07
C ASN A 247 17.21 -11.93 13.97
N GLY A 248 16.12 -11.26 13.63
CA GLY A 248 14.93 -11.14 14.48
C GLY A 248 14.93 -9.87 15.33
N ASN A 249 14.39 -9.94 16.53
CA ASN A 249 14.12 -8.77 17.36
C ASN A 249 15.37 -8.28 18.13
N ASN A 250 15.66 -7.00 17.98
CA ASN A 250 16.73 -6.31 18.72
C ASN A 250 16.09 -5.30 19.68
N TYR A 251 16.39 -5.42 20.99
CA TYR A 251 15.75 -4.63 22.04
C TYR A 251 16.71 -3.58 22.60
N PHE A 252 16.17 -2.38 22.85
CA PHE A 252 16.88 -1.28 23.52
C PHE A 252 15.94 -0.71 24.59
N ASP A 253 16.51 -0.39 25.76
CA ASP A 253 15.83 0.35 26.81
C ASP A 253 16.51 1.71 26.99
N VAL A 254 15.70 2.76 27.04
CA VAL A 254 16.15 4.15 27.23
C VAL A 254 15.32 4.82 28.31
N PHE A 255 15.95 5.57 29.17
CA PHE A 255 15.29 6.40 30.19
C PHE A 255 15.42 7.86 29.79
N ILE A 256 14.31 8.55 29.62
CA ILE A 256 14.24 9.99 29.38
C ILE A 256 13.87 10.65 30.69
N GLU A 257 14.83 11.34 31.30
CA GLU A 257 14.60 12.09 32.53
C GLU A 257 13.92 13.43 32.25
N ASN A 258 13.00 13.82 33.13
CA ASN A 258 12.23 15.06 33.02
C ASN A 258 11.60 15.26 31.60
N PRO A 259 10.84 14.28 31.10
CA PRO A 259 10.33 14.31 29.74
C PRO A 259 9.44 15.54 29.52
N GLN A 260 9.56 16.16 28.35
CA GLN A 260 8.65 17.20 27.94
C GLN A 260 7.34 16.54 27.49
N LEU A 261 6.33 16.63 28.32
CA LEU A 261 4.95 16.18 28.04
C LEU A 261 4.13 17.38 27.59
N TRP A 262 3.15 17.15 26.76
CA TRP A 262 2.21 18.18 26.32
C TRP A 262 0.89 18.13 27.05
#